data_3ce3c849b5de353bf6274304259d13f5
#
_entry.id   3ce3c849b5de353bf6274304259d13f5
#
_cell.length_a   1.000
_cell.length_b   1.000
_cell.length_c   1.000
_cell.angle_alpha   90.00
_cell.angle_beta   90.00
_cell.angle_gamma   90.00
#
_symmetry.space_group_name_H-M   'P 1'
#
loop_
_entity.id
_entity.type
_entity.pdbx_description
1 polymer ?
#
loop_
_entity_poly.entity_id
_entity_poly.type
_entity_poly.pdbx_seq_one_letter_code
_entity_poly.pdbx_strand_id
1 'polypeptide(L)'
;MKVNIKIIEKLKEESCTFNIHKVTSFIQDIVSTLEKNTDNYLLAKSSSKNEQEKIPYSNIFYLEYLERKIFIYTNDTIFETKSPLYKLEHDLPNNFIRISKTIIINIHFLNKFSVKPNGNLEAILSNEEKVIVSRKYVSHLKKTLTRYSKSPLMY
;
A
#
# COMPACT_ATOMS: atom_id res chain seq x y z
N MET A 1 -24.40 -11.14 6.98
CA MET A 1 -23.42 -11.12 8.09
C MET A 1 -23.52 -9.75 8.78
N LYS A 2 -23.57 -9.70 10.12
CA LYS A 2 -23.61 -8.45 10.89
C LYS A 2 -22.22 -8.23 11.49
N VAL A 3 -21.64 -7.05 11.27
CA VAL A 3 -20.33 -6.67 11.80
C VAL A 3 -20.54 -5.69 12.95
N ASN A 4 -19.97 -5.99 14.11
CA ASN A 4 -19.94 -5.09 15.25
C ASN A 4 -18.47 -4.78 15.58
N ILE A 5 -18.15 -3.50 15.71
CA ILE A 5 -16.82 -3.03 16.11
C ILE A 5 -16.93 -2.40 17.48
N LYS A 6 -16.10 -2.84 18.41
CA LYS A 6 -16.00 -2.27 19.75
C LYS A 6 -14.57 -1.76 19.95
N ILE A 7 -14.44 -0.46 20.20
CA ILE A 7 -13.14 0.15 20.53
C ILE A 7 -12.89 0.00 22.03
N ILE A 8 -11.70 -0.52 22.37
CA ILE A 8 -11.26 -0.70 23.77
C ILE A 8 -9.92 0.00 23.93
N GLU A 9 -9.92 1.13 24.63
CA GLU A 9 -8.77 2.06 24.75
C GLU A 9 -7.51 1.47 25.44
N LYS A 10 -7.62 0.35 26.14
CA LYS A 10 -6.52 -0.26 26.91
C LYS A 10 -6.22 -1.69 26.48
N LEU A 11 -6.44 -2.04 25.22
CA LEU A 11 -6.00 -3.34 24.69
C LEU A 11 -4.47 -3.39 24.61
N LYS A 12 -3.86 -4.47 25.11
CA LYS A 12 -2.41 -4.71 24.96
C LYS A 12 -2.04 -5.14 23.53
N GLU A 13 -2.96 -5.82 22.86
CA GLU A 13 -2.82 -6.31 21.48
C GLU A 13 -4.15 -6.22 20.77
N GLU A 14 -4.13 -5.78 19.52
CA GLU A 14 -5.32 -5.81 18.66
C GLU A 14 -5.65 -7.25 18.29
N SER A 15 -6.92 -7.62 18.39
CA SER A 15 -7.38 -8.95 18.03
C SER A 15 -8.70 -8.92 17.28
N CYS A 16 -8.87 -9.86 16.36
CA CYS A 16 -10.13 -10.06 15.64
C CYS A 16 -10.62 -11.49 15.84
N THR A 17 -11.87 -11.66 16.28
CA THR A 17 -12.48 -12.96 16.50
C THR A 17 -13.70 -13.13 15.61
N PHE A 18 -13.72 -14.20 14.83
CA PHE A 18 -14.86 -14.58 13.98
C PHE A 18 -15.64 -15.72 14.62
N ASN A 19 -16.91 -15.48 15.00
CA ASN A 19 -17.84 -16.51 15.43
C ASN A 19 -18.67 -16.96 14.24
N ILE A 20 -18.34 -18.12 13.67
CA ILE A 20 -18.90 -18.62 12.41
C ILE A 20 -19.23 -20.12 12.53
N HIS A 21 -20.25 -20.56 11.80
CA HIS A 21 -20.60 -21.97 11.71
C HIS A 21 -19.70 -22.75 10.74
N LYS A 22 -19.20 -22.08 9.69
CA LYS A 22 -18.37 -22.69 8.64
C LYS A 22 -17.39 -21.67 8.07
N VAL A 23 -16.15 -22.09 7.86
CA VAL A 23 -15.16 -21.30 7.14
C VAL A 23 -15.53 -21.31 5.65
N THR A 24 -15.76 -20.14 5.08
CA THR A 24 -15.99 -19.91 3.65
C THR A 24 -14.75 -19.31 3.01
N SER A 25 -14.66 -19.36 1.67
CA SER A 25 -13.57 -18.68 0.95
C SER A 25 -13.48 -17.19 1.29
N PHE A 26 -14.63 -16.53 1.45
CA PHE A 26 -14.71 -15.13 1.88
C PHE A 26 -14.05 -14.90 3.26
N ILE A 27 -14.29 -15.77 4.22
CA ILE A 27 -13.65 -15.69 5.55
C ILE A 27 -12.16 -15.99 5.46
N GLN A 28 -11.74 -16.95 4.63
CA GLN A 28 -10.32 -17.23 4.39
C GLN A 28 -9.61 -16.03 3.78
N ASP A 29 -10.23 -15.32 2.84
CA ASP A 29 -9.68 -14.10 2.25
C ASP A 29 -9.50 -12.98 3.29
N ILE A 30 -10.47 -12.81 4.19
CA ILE A 30 -10.37 -11.84 5.28
C ILE A 30 -9.23 -12.22 6.23
N VAL A 31 -9.16 -13.47 6.68
CA VAL A 31 -8.10 -13.95 7.58
C VAL A 31 -6.73 -13.75 6.95
N SER A 32 -6.54 -14.16 5.68
CA SER A 32 -5.27 -13.99 4.99
C SER A 32 -4.88 -12.50 4.81
N THR A 33 -5.87 -11.61 4.66
CA THR A 33 -5.63 -10.17 4.59
C THR A 33 -5.18 -9.61 5.95
N LEU A 34 -5.79 -10.07 7.05
CA LEU A 34 -5.42 -9.67 8.40
C LEU A 34 -4.04 -10.21 8.78
N GLU A 35 -3.73 -11.47 8.44
CA GLU A 35 -2.42 -12.10 8.70
C GLU A 35 -1.29 -11.41 7.91
N LYS A 36 -1.53 -11.02 6.66
CA LYS A 36 -0.57 -10.22 5.86
C LYS A 36 -0.29 -8.84 6.45
N ASN A 37 -1.24 -8.27 7.17
CA ASN A 37 -1.08 -6.97 7.83
C ASN A 37 -0.37 -7.03 9.19
N THR A 38 0.00 -8.22 9.70
CA THR A 38 0.76 -8.34 10.95
C THR A 38 2.22 -7.89 10.80
N ASP A 39 2.81 -8.03 9.62
CA ASP A 39 4.11 -7.44 9.30
C ASP A 39 3.92 -6.04 8.69
N ASN A 40 3.75 -5.04 9.55
CA ASN A 40 3.53 -3.64 9.14
C ASN A 40 4.81 -2.94 8.64
N TYR A 41 5.80 -3.69 8.16
CA TYR A 41 7.07 -3.13 7.69
C TYR A 41 7.64 -3.89 6.49
N LEU A 42 8.46 -3.20 5.73
CA LEU A 42 9.32 -3.75 4.70
C LEU A 42 10.77 -3.76 5.17
N LEU A 43 11.49 -4.85 4.92
CA LEU A 43 12.94 -4.91 5.14
C LEU A 43 13.65 -4.38 3.90
N ALA A 44 14.44 -3.34 4.07
CA ALA A 44 15.24 -2.78 2.99
C ALA A 44 16.54 -2.18 3.53
N LYS A 45 17.47 -1.90 2.63
CA LYS A 45 18.78 -1.34 2.93
C LYS A 45 18.75 0.16 2.73
N SER A 46 19.25 0.91 3.69
CA SER A 46 19.44 2.35 3.51
C SER A 46 20.43 2.61 2.38
N SER A 47 20.08 3.52 1.46
CA SER A 47 20.97 3.92 0.35
C SER A 47 22.24 4.63 0.85
N SER A 48 22.20 5.22 2.03
CA SER A 48 23.33 5.94 2.63
C SER A 48 24.16 5.09 3.61
N LYS A 49 23.56 4.03 4.18
CA LYS A 49 24.17 3.13 5.15
C LYS A 49 24.06 1.69 4.68
N ASN A 50 25.07 0.87 4.94
CA ASN A 50 25.07 -0.53 4.54
C ASN A 50 24.28 -1.45 5.48
N GLU A 51 23.20 -0.96 6.08
CA GLU A 51 22.41 -1.61 7.12
C GLU A 51 21.00 -1.92 6.62
N GLN A 52 20.46 -3.06 7.03
CA GLN A 52 19.06 -3.40 6.79
C GLN A 52 18.19 -2.80 7.90
N GLU A 53 17.13 -2.12 7.51
CA GLU A 53 16.20 -1.48 8.42
C GLU A 53 14.76 -1.97 8.16
N LYS A 54 13.96 -1.98 9.21
CA LYS A 54 12.50 -2.18 9.14
C LYS A 54 11.84 -0.84 8.83
N ILE A 55 11.21 -0.74 7.66
CA ILE A 55 10.53 0.47 7.22
C ILE A 55 9.03 0.24 7.38
N PRO A 56 8.36 0.94 8.31
CA PRO A 56 6.91 0.86 8.43
C PRO A 56 6.22 1.22 7.11
N TYR A 57 5.22 0.45 6.71
CA TYR A 57 4.46 0.75 5.49
C TYR A 57 3.82 2.14 5.51
N SER A 58 3.44 2.63 6.70
CA SER A 58 2.93 3.98 6.91
C SER A 58 3.89 5.10 6.55
N ASN A 59 5.19 4.81 6.41
CA ASN A 59 6.22 5.79 6.07
C ASN A 59 6.59 5.77 4.58
N ILE A 60 6.11 4.77 3.83
CA ILE A 60 6.47 4.59 2.42
C ILE A 60 5.48 5.34 1.53
N PHE A 61 5.98 6.29 0.74
CA PHE A 61 5.22 7.03 -0.27
C PHE A 61 5.03 6.21 -1.54
N TYR A 62 6.12 5.69 -2.08
CA TYR A 62 6.10 4.88 -3.29
C TYR A 62 7.37 4.05 -3.42
N LEU A 63 7.32 3.08 -4.32
CA LEU A 63 8.46 2.25 -4.73
C LEU A 63 8.67 2.42 -6.22
N GLU A 64 9.93 2.51 -6.65
CA GLU A 64 10.30 2.64 -8.05
C GLU A 64 11.38 1.64 -8.45
N TYR A 65 11.13 0.92 -9.54
CA TYR A 65 12.16 0.09 -10.18
C TYR A 65 13.03 0.95 -11.10
N LEU A 66 14.27 1.11 -10.74
CA LEU A 66 15.27 1.87 -11.47
C LEU A 66 16.63 1.16 -11.35
N GLU A 67 17.42 1.10 -12.44
CA GLU A 67 18.77 0.53 -12.44
C GLU A 67 18.90 -0.87 -11.82
N ARG A 68 17.93 -1.75 -12.13
CA ARG A 68 17.86 -3.14 -11.63
C ARG A 68 17.66 -3.27 -10.10
N LYS A 69 17.24 -2.21 -9.45
CA LYS A 69 16.90 -2.17 -8.02
C LYS A 69 15.50 -1.59 -7.82
N ILE A 70 14.94 -1.82 -6.67
CA ILE A 70 13.75 -1.10 -6.21
C ILE A 70 14.22 -0.06 -5.19
N PHE A 71 13.92 1.20 -5.48
CA PHE A 71 14.05 2.30 -4.53
C PHE A 71 12.73 2.49 -3.79
N ILE A 72 12.82 2.71 -2.49
CA ILE A 72 11.70 2.89 -1.58
C ILE A 72 11.81 4.30 -1.01
N TYR A 73 10.86 5.14 -1.35
CA TYR A 73 10.85 6.55 -0.98
C TYR A 73 10.01 6.76 0.28
N THR A 74 10.65 7.31 1.29
CA THR A 74 10.02 7.76 2.54
C THR A 74 10.19 9.26 2.71
N ASN A 75 9.67 9.84 3.80
CA ASN A 75 9.80 11.28 4.04
C ASN A 75 11.27 11.73 4.18
N ASP A 76 12.09 10.93 4.82
CA ASP A 76 13.42 11.36 5.27
C ASP A 76 14.57 10.63 4.56
N THR A 77 14.31 9.46 4.00
CA THR A 77 15.36 8.56 3.51
C THR A 77 14.88 7.75 2.31
N ILE A 78 15.82 7.41 1.44
CA ILE A 78 15.61 6.47 0.35
C ILE A 78 16.27 5.16 0.73
N PHE A 79 15.51 4.08 0.60
CA PHE A 79 16.00 2.71 0.81
C PHE A 79 16.03 1.97 -0.51
N GLU A 80 16.74 0.85 -0.54
CA GLU A 80 16.82 0.00 -1.72
C GLU A 80 16.61 -1.48 -1.38
N THR A 81 16.03 -2.23 -2.31
CA THR A 81 15.92 -3.68 -2.24
C THR A 81 16.14 -4.31 -3.62
N LYS A 82 16.61 -5.56 -3.62
CA LYS A 82 16.75 -6.38 -4.84
C LYS A 82 15.52 -7.26 -5.11
N SER A 83 14.51 -7.20 -4.24
CA SER A 83 13.27 -7.96 -4.46
C SER A 83 12.61 -7.53 -5.77
N PRO A 84 12.10 -8.46 -6.59
CA PRO A 84 11.38 -8.11 -7.81
C PRO A 84 10.11 -7.32 -7.51
N LEU A 85 9.77 -6.35 -8.36
CA LEU A 85 8.60 -5.48 -8.17
C LEU A 85 7.27 -6.27 -8.09
N TYR A 86 7.13 -7.34 -8.88
CA TYR A 86 5.92 -8.20 -8.85
C TYR A 86 5.75 -8.92 -7.50
N LYS A 87 6.86 -9.29 -6.86
CA LYS A 87 6.81 -9.90 -5.52
C LYS A 87 6.38 -8.87 -4.47
N LEU A 88 6.94 -7.68 -4.52
CA LEU A 88 6.53 -6.60 -3.63
C LEU A 88 5.05 -6.22 -3.85
N GLU A 89 4.59 -6.16 -5.10
CA GLU A 89 3.17 -5.93 -5.42
C GLU A 89 2.24 -6.96 -4.79
N HIS A 90 2.68 -8.22 -4.70
CA HIS A 90 1.92 -9.30 -4.07
C HIS A 90 1.96 -9.23 -2.52
N ASP A 91 3.11 -8.88 -1.95
CA ASP A 91 3.37 -8.96 -0.51
C ASP A 91 2.93 -7.69 0.24
N LEU A 92 2.88 -6.54 -0.45
CA LEU A 92 2.48 -5.25 0.12
C LEU A 92 0.97 -5.20 0.43
N PRO A 93 0.56 -4.42 1.44
CA PRO A 93 -0.85 -4.17 1.74
C PRO A 93 -1.64 -3.60 0.56
N ASN A 94 -2.97 -3.75 0.59
CA ASN A 94 -3.87 -3.37 -0.50
C ASN A 94 -3.91 -1.85 -0.82
N ASN A 95 -3.37 -1.01 0.05
CA ASN A 95 -3.20 0.42 -0.20
C ASN A 95 -1.98 0.74 -1.08
N PHE A 96 -1.15 -0.24 -1.40
CA PHE A 96 -0.07 -0.11 -2.37
C PHE A 96 -0.54 -0.54 -3.75
N ILE A 97 -0.58 0.39 -4.68
CA ILE A 97 -1.15 0.19 -6.02
C ILE A 97 -0.12 0.43 -7.09
N ARG A 98 0.01 -0.53 -7.99
CA ARG A 98 0.85 -0.37 -9.17
C ARG A 98 0.25 0.62 -10.14
N ILE A 99 1.02 1.63 -10.54
CA ILE A 99 0.59 2.72 -11.42
C ILE A 99 1.34 2.78 -12.75
N SER A 100 2.43 2.03 -12.86
CA SER A 100 3.19 1.87 -14.10
C SER A 100 3.93 0.53 -14.12
N LYS A 101 4.73 0.30 -15.16
CA LYS A 101 5.61 -0.87 -15.21
C LYS A 101 6.67 -0.86 -14.10
N THR A 102 6.99 0.32 -13.57
CA THR A 102 8.13 0.52 -12.66
C THR A 102 7.75 1.10 -11.30
N ILE A 103 6.50 1.59 -11.10
CA ILE A 103 6.12 2.33 -9.89
C ILE A 103 4.91 1.69 -9.21
N ILE A 104 5.02 1.56 -7.88
CA ILE A 104 3.92 1.25 -6.95
C ILE A 104 3.80 2.42 -5.97
N ILE A 105 2.60 3.01 -5.83
CA ILE A 105 2.33 4.08 -4.87
C ILE A 105 1.54 3.58 -3.67
N ASN A 106 1.72 4.24 -2.53
CA ASN A 106 0.84 4.13 -1.39
C ASN A 106 -0.29 5.18 -1.54
N ILE A 107 -1.52 4.73 -1.78
CA ILE A 107 -2.65 5.63 -2.03
C ILE A 107 -3.05 6.48 -0.82
N HIS A 108 -2.61 6.14 0.39
CA HIS A 108 -2.83 6.99 1.56
C HIS A 108 -2.11 8.32 1.46
N PHE A 109 -1.03 8.39 0.67
CA PHE A 109 -0.30 9.62 0.39
C PHE A 109 -0.73 10.31 -0.90
N LEU A 110 -1.72 9.78 -1.63
CA LEU A 110 -2.25 10.43 -2.83
C LEU A 110 -3.08 11.65 -2.45
N ASN A 111 -2.59 12.84 -2.74
CA ASN A 111 -3.25 14.09 -2.43
C ASN A 111 -4.25 14.50 -3.53
N LYS A 112 -3.80 14.54 -4.79
CA LYS A 112 -4.63 14.90 -5.94
C LYS A 112 -4.11 14.29 -7.23
N PHE A 113 -4.96 14.26 -8.24
CA PHE A 113 -4.56 13.80 -9.57
C PHE A 113 -5.29 14.56 -10.68
N SER A 114 -4.66 14.65 -11.85
CA SER A 114 -5.20 15.29 -13.04
C SER A 114 -5.00 14.43 -14.28
N VAL A 115 -5.97 14.43 -15.18
CA VAL A 115 -5.86 13.72 -16.45
C VAL A 115 -5.01 14.55 -17.43
N LYS A 116 -4.07 13.90 -18.10
CA LYS A 116 -3.26 14.50 -19.15
C LYS A 116 -3.86 14.22 -20.54
N PRO A 117 -3.61 15.08 -21.54
CA PRO A 117 -4.14 14.92 -22.91
C PRO A 117 -3.81 13.56 -23.56
N ASN A 118 -2.68 12.95 -23.21
CA ASN A 118 -2.22 11.65 -23.71
C ASN A 118 -2.91 10.45 -23.05
N GLY A 119 -3.90 10.68 -22.16
CA GLY A 119 -4.63 9.65 -21.43
C GLY A 119 -3.90 9.08 -20.20
N ASN A 120 -2.71 9.53 -19.91
CA ASN A 120 -2.04 9.29 -18.63
C ASN A 120 -2.70 10.16 -17.54
N LEU A 121 -2.38 9.85 -16.29
CA LEU A 121 -2.81 10.65 -15.16
C LEU A 121 -1.59 11.09 -14.37
N GLU A 122 -1.49 12.37 -14.04
CA GLU A 122 -0.48 12.88 -13.11
C GLU A 122 -1.06 12.83 -11.70
N ALA A 123 -0.40 12.11 -10.83
CA ALA A 123 -0.75 12.02 -9.41
C ALA A 123 0.27 12.84 -8.60
N ILE A 124 -0.23 13.59 -7.61
CA ILE A 124 0.59 14.40 -6.70
C ILE A 124 0.43 13.80 -5.31
N LEU A 125 1.54 13.41 -4.72
CA LEU A 125 1.60 12.86 -3.38
C LEU A 125 1.62 13.98 -2.33
N SER A 126 1.43 13.63 -1.06
CA SER A 126 1.38 14.61 0.05
C SER A 126 2.73 15.29 0.33
N ASN A 127 3.85 14.71 -0.14
CA ASN A 127 5.17 15.31 -0.14
C ASN A 127 5.44 16.18 -1.40
N GLU A 128 4.38 16.51 -2.17
CA GLU A 128 4.40 17.30 -3.41
C GLU A 128 5.10 16.63 -4.60
N GLU A 129 5.59 15.42 -4.46
CA GLU A 129 6.13 14.66 -5.58
C GLU A 129 5.05 14.31 -6.61
N LYS A 130 5.45 14.35 -7.88
CA LYS A 130 4.58 14.05 -9.03
C LYS A 130 4.98 12.72 -9.64
N VAL A 131 4.03 11.83 -9.77
CA VAL A 131 4.21 10.52 -10.40
C VAL A 131 3.20 10.34 -11.52
N ILE A 132 3.60 9.63 -12.58
CA ILE A 132 2.73 9.40 -13.74
C ILE A 132 2.09 8.01 -13.65
N VAL A 133 0.77 8.01 -13.66
CA VAL A 133 -0.03 6.80 -13.80
C VAL A 133 -0.23 6.50 -15.28
N SER A 134 0.32 5.41 -15.76
CA SER A 134 0.17 4.99 -17.15
C SER A 134 -1.28 4.61 -17.46
N ARG A 135 -1.76 4.91 -18.66
CA ARG A 135 -3.15 4.68 -19.12
C ARG A 135 -3.72 3.32 -18.72
N LYS A 136 -2.91 2.28 -18.84
CA LYS A 136 -3.28 0.89 -18.48
C LYS A 136 -3.71 0.74 -17.02
N TYR A 137 -3.15 1.54 -16.11
CA TYR A 137 -3.36 1.46 -14.66
C TYR A 137 -4.40 2.44 -14.12
N VAL A 138 -4.80 3.44 -14.92
CA VAL A 138 -5.74 4.50 -14.49
C VAL A 138 -7.08 3.93 -14.01
N SER A 139 -7.65 2.98 -14.76
CA SER A 139 -8.94 2.36 -14.38
C SER A 139 -8.85 1.60 -13.05
N HIS A 140 -7.75 0.88 -12.83
CA HIS A 140 -7.51 0.15 -11.58
C HIS A 140 -7.37 1.10 -10.39
N LEU A 141 -6.56 2.15 -10.53
CA LEU A 141 -6.40 3.18 -9.49
C LEU A 141 -7.74 3.82 -9.13
N LYS A 142 -8.53 4.27 -10.12
CA LYS A 142 -9.85 4.88 -9.88
C LYS A 142 -10.81 3.94 -9.15
N LYS A 143 -10.87 2.67 -9.52
CA LYS A 143 -11.69 1.66 -8.84
C LYS A 143 -11.27 1.49 -7.38
N THR A 144 -9.98 1.44 -7.14
CA THR A 144 -9.44 1.30 -5.78
C THR A 144 -9.80 2.52 -4.93
N LEU A 145 -9.55 3.74 -5.42
CA LEU A 145 -9.92 4.98 -4.71
C LEU A 145 -11.41 5.04 -4.38
N THR A 146 -12.30 4.61 -5.29
CA THR A 146 -13.74 4.55 -5.04
C THR A 146 -14.09 3.57 -3.91
N ARG A 147 -13.38 2.46 -3.78
CA ARG A 147 -13.57 1.50 -2.67
C ARG A 147 -13.17 2.12 -1.34
N TYR A 148 -12.02 2.78 -1.29
CA TYR A 148 -11.54 3.45 -0.07
C TYR A 148 -12.44 4.60 0.35
N SER A 149 -12.97 5.40 -0.58
CA SER A 149 -13.90 6.51 -0.27
C SER A 149 -15.27 6.06 0.25
N LYS A 150 -15.67 4.81 -0.03
CA LYS A 150 -16.94 4.21 0.44
C LYS A 150 -16.77 3.37 1.71
N SER A 151 -15.57 3.22 2.23
CA SER A 151 -15.32 2.51 3.47
C SER A 151 -15.67 3.40 4.66
N PRO A 152 -16.61 3.01 5.55
CA PRO A 152 -16.99 3.83 6.72
C PRO A 152 -15.94 3.90 7.82
N LEU A 153 -14.72 3.39 7.60
CA LEU A 153 -13.64 3.30 8.59
C LEU A 153 -12.56 4.38 8.44
N MET A 154 -12.81 5.45 7.67
CA MET A 154 -11.88 6.59 7.57
C MET A 154 -12.33 7.79 8.44
N TYR A 155 -12.69 7.51 9.70
CA TYR A 155 -12.84 8.55 10.73
C TYR A 155 -12.22 8.06 12.03
#